data_5e749160027aa6b578f8e5ac6426c6ec
#
_entry.id   5e749160027aa6b578f8e5ac6426c6ec
#
_cell.length_a   1.000
_cell.length_b   1.000
_cell.length_c   1.000
_cell.angle_alpha   90.00
_cell.angle_beta   90.00
_cell.angle_gamma   90.00
#
_symmetry.space_group_name_H-M   'P 1'
#
loop_
_entity.id
_entity.type
_entity.pdbx_description
1 polymer ?
#
loop_
_entity_poly.entity_id
_entity_poly.type
_entity_poly.pdbx_seq_one_letter_code
_entity_poly.pdbx_strand_id
1 'polypeptide(L)'
;MPLLRISNTSKGKTPNSKACEGPITRPPDSVQNADKTKILSSNRALSREPLEQQIKDKHKLLSETARRRGFFWGSFEIYGGLSGFLDLGPLGVGLKRQIEDTWRQFFLQRHGFVEVSTPIITPHKVLEASGHVENFKDPMTECSNCHRRFRADQLVKEATGLETEGMNLEQLGALLKEKYVKCPECGGELGPPQYFMTMFKTSIGPYGEDPAYGRPEAAQGIFVNFRRILETMREKFPIGIAQVGTVLRNEISPRQGPIRLREFTIMDFELFFDPAEPDCPYLEEVVSEELSIVTEESRSKGTENAINVKVGQAVKRQVIKAPWAAYFMALSKRFLTQLGVDGQHQRFFEKLPTERAHYSAQTFDHEIELDRWGWTEVAGFAYRTDYDLRKHMEATGEDLRIFKPYSTPRLRKIKSIKPNHQNLRKVFQEQTGRIADLISKDDPEKLLTAKKAGQPVKIGSYTVPPDCFDVVEEDVKETGTRFLPHVIEPSFGVERLLYTTLEYNLTMKEDRLILGLPFNLAPIQASVFPLVNKNGLQKRATEVYETLIADGLRVEYDEAGSIGRRYARADEAGVPLGITIDYDTLKDDTVTVRDRDSWSQMRTRVGTLGSTIHTIVKEGFKAPK
;
A
#
# COMPACT_ATOMS: atom_id res chain seq x y z
N MET A 1 7.38 8.92 -41.19
CA MET A 1 8.83 8.77 -41.31
C MET A 1 9.20 7.37 -40.91
N PRO A 2 10.12 6.68 -41.63
CA PRO A 2 9.59 5.57 -42.44
C PRO A 2 9.74 4.19 -41.79
N LEU A 3 8.83 3.31 -42.19
CA LEU A 3 8.80 1.87 -41.98
C LEU A 3 10.07 1.19 -42.54
N LEU A 4 10.79 0.42 -41.72
CA LEU A 4 11.78 -0.53 -42.19
C LEU A 4 11.15 -1.91 -42.33
N ARG A 5 10.96 -2.31 -43.61
CA ARG A 5 10.74 -3.70 -44.02
C ARG A 5 12.05 -4.46 -43.89
N ILE A 6 12.03 -5.61 -43.23
CA ILE A 6 13.10 -6.60 -43.33
C ILE A 6 12.56 -7.80 -44.11
N SER A 7 13.19 -8.05 -45.25
CA SER A 7 12.93 -9.15 -46.18
C SER A 7 13.53 -10.46 -45.65
N ASN A 8 12.76 -11.55 -45.77
CA ASN A 8 13.22 -12.94 -45.70
C ASN A 8 14.15 -13.29 -46.89
N THR A 9 15.32 -13.87 -46.61
CA THR A 9 15.89 -15.00 -47.37
C THR A 9 17.14 -15.51 -46.65
N SER A 10 17.17 -16.78 -46.21
CA SER A 10 18.13 -17.78 -46.72
C SER A 10 17.98 -19.12 -45.96
N LYS A 11 17.96 -20.16 -46.77
CA LYS A 11 17.96 -21.58 -46.41
C LYS A 11 19.31 -21.98 -45.77
N GLY A 12 19.28 -22.78 -44.71
CA GLY A 12 20.47 -23.40 -44.11
C GLY A 12 20.13 -24.66 -43.32
N LYS A 13 20.53 -25.74 -43.84
CA LYS A 13 20.55 -27.17 -43.48
C LYS A 13 20.53 -27.51 -41.96
N THR A 14 19.68 -28.49 -41.65
CA THR A 14 19.66 -29.29 -40.41
C THR A 14 20.87 -30.22 -40.31
N PRO A 15 21.39 -30.46 -39.09
CA PRO A 15 22.04 -31.74 -38.77
C PRO A 15 21.18 -32.61 -37.83
N ASN A 16 21.14 -33.89 -38.19
CA ASN A 16 20.61 -35.03 -37.45
C ASN A 16 21.03 -35.06 -36.00
N SER A 17 20.10 -35.28 -35.06
CA SER A 17 20.41 -35.86 -33.76
C SER A 17 19.52 -37.09 -33.53
N LYS A 18 20.22 -38.17 -33.22
CA LYS A 18 19.71 -39.52 -33.00
C LYS A 18 18.72 -39.57 -31.81
N ALA A 19 17.61 -40.24 -32.01
CA ALA A 19 16.65 -40.65 -31.04
C ALA A 19 17.30 -41.62 -30.03
N CYS A 20 17.08 -41.38 -28.74
CA CYS A 20 17.19 -42.36 -27.69
C CYS A 20 15.76 -42.80 -27.32
N GLU A 21 15.34 -43.93 -27.86
CA GLU A 21 14.12 -44.64 -27.46
C GLU A 21 14.40 -45.39 -26.12
N GLY A 22 13.71 -45.04 -25.06
CA GLY A 22 13.51 -45.84 -23.87
C GLY A 22 12.02 -46.17 -23.71
N PRO A 23 11.65 -47.38 -23.29
CA PRO A 23 10.27 -47.88 -23.37
C PRO A 23 9.35 -47.21 -22.37
N ILE A 24 8.28 -46.59 -22.86
CA ILE A 24 7.15 -46.11 -22.06
C ILE A 24 6.30 -47.31 -21.72
N THR A 25 6.33 -47.74 -20.47
CA THR A 25 5.40 -48.74 -19.91
C THR A 25 4.02 -48.09 -19.73
N ARG A 26 3.02 -48.60 -20.42
CA ARG A 26 1.61 -48.24 -20.23
C ARG A 26 1.13 -48.79 -18.86
N PRO A 27 0.33 -48.02 -18.10
CA PRO A 27 -0.40 -48.60 -16.97
C PRO A 27 -1.55 -49.49 -17.47
N PRO A 28 -1.98 -50.51 -16.69
CA PRO A 28 -2.93 -51.51 -17.13
C PRO A 28 -4.34 -50.95 -17.29
N ASP A 29 -4.99 -51.38 -18.38
CA ASP A 29 -6.41 -51.22 -18.65
C ASP A 29 -7.24 -51.96 -17.60
N SER A 30 -7.81 -51.24 -16.60
CA SER A 30 -9.00 -51.73 -15.89
C SER A 30 -9.64 -50.60 -15.06
N VAL A 31 -10.38 -49.72 -15.69
CA VAL A 31 -11.58 -49.14 -15.08
C VAL A 31 -12.63 -49.04 -16.17
N GLN A 32 -13.47 -50.05 -16.24
CA GLN A 32 -14.68 -50.07 -17.03
C GLN A 32 -15.72 -49.11 -16.48
N ASN A 33 -16.33 -48.36 -17.40
CA ASN A 33 -17.69 -47.80 -17.34
C ASN A 33 -18.16 -47.26 -15.98
N ALA A 34 -17.81 -46.03 -15.63
CA ALA A 34 -18.60 -45.21 -14.73
C ALA A 34 -19.31 -44.11 -15.57
N ASP A 35 -20.57 -44.37 -15.68
CA ASP A 35 -21.73 -43.61 -16.09
C ASP A 35 -21.53 -42.14 -16.43
N LYS A 36 -21.49 -41.79 -17.72
CA LYS A 36 -21.50 -40.42 -18.27
C LYS A 36 -22.83 -39.65 -18.02
N THR A 37 -23.76 -40.25 -17.30
CA THR A 37 -25.09 -39.68 -16.98
C THR A 37 -25.15 -38.96 -15.66
N LYS A 38 -24.08 -38.95 -14.82
CA LYS A 38 -24.08 -38.30 -13.49
C LYS A 38 -23.48 -36.89 -13.46
N ILE A 39 -22.96 -36.36 -14.56
CA ILE A 39 -22.36 -35.00 -14.57
C ILE A 39 -23.40 -33.90 -14.89
N LEU A 40 -24.61 -34.27 -15.29
CA LEU A 40 -25.68 -33.30 -15.65
C LEU A 40 -26.80 -33.16 -14.62
N SER A 41 -26.72 -33.82 -13.46
CA SER A 41 -27.77 -33.76 -12.43
C SER A 41 -27.32 -33.28 -11.05
N SER A 42 -26.16 -32.65 -10.91
CA SER A 42 -25.81 -31.90 -9.67
C SER A 42 -26.35 -30.46 -9.65
N ASN A 43 -27.51 -30.21 -10.29
CA ASN A 43 -28.45 -29.20 -9.79
C ASN A 43 -29.08 -29.75 -8.49
N ARG A 44 -28.27 -30.04 -7.50
CA ARG A 44 -28.78 -30.13 -6.13
C ARG A 44 -29.37 -28.77 -5.82
N ALA A 45 -30.70 -28.76 -5.70
CA ALA A 45 -31.38 -27.71 -4.99
C ALA A 45 -30.53 -27.35 -3.78
N LEU A 46 -29.98 -26.14 -3.74
CA LEU A 46 -29.45 -25.53 -2.52
C LEU A 46 -30.58 -25.73 -1.50
N SER A 47 -30.34 -26.57 -0.50
CA SER A 47 -31.22 -26.69 0.63
C SER A 47 -31.49 -25.27 1.10
N ARG A 48 -32.76 -24.90 1.18
CA ARG A 48 -33.22 -23.61 1.71
C ARG A 48 -32.90 -23.58 3.21
N GLU A 49 -31.61 -23.38 3.54
CA GLU A 49 -31.27 -22.96 4.88
C GLU A 49 -31.83 -21.55 5.10
N PRO A 50 -32.32 -21.23 6.29
CA PRO A 50 -32.87 -19.91 6.59
C PRO A 50 -31.84 -18.82 6.25
N LEU A 51 -32.31 -17.68 5.73
CA LEU A 51 -31.49 -16.54 5.30
C LEU A 51 -30.39 -16.14 6.31
N GLU A 52 -30.70 -16.22 7.61
CA GLU A 52 -29.78 -15.94 8.72
C GLU A 52 -28.57 -16.92 8.81
N GLN A 53 -28.74 -18.15 8.33
CA GLN A 53 -27.66 -19.15 8.33
C GLN A 53 -26.73 -19.03 7.11
N GLN A 54 -27.22 -18.46 6.00
CA GLN A 54 -26.41 -18.13 4.82
C GLN A 54 -25.52 -16.90 5.06
N ILE A 55 -25.92 -15.99 5.93
CA ILE A 55 -25.14 -14.81 6.34
C ILE A 55 -24.00 -15.19 7.31
N LYS A 56 -24.10 -16.31 8.01
CA LYS A 56 -23.08 -16.76 8.98
C LYS A 56 -21.70 -17.10 8.38
N ASP A 57 -21.58 -17.28 7.08
CA ASP A 57 -20.29 -17.46 6.38
C ASP A 57 -20.18 -16.48 5.22
N LYS A 58 -20.25 -15.18 5.53
CA LYS A 58 -20.14 -14.08 4.56
C LYS A 58 -18.84 -14.15 3.77
N HIS A 59 -17.74 -14.51 4.42
CA HIS A 59 -16.46 -14.71 3.77
C HIS A 59 -16.50 -15.80 2.68
N LYS A 60 -17.14 -16.94 2.94
CA LYS A 60 -17.27 -18.02 1.97
C LYS A 60 -18.13 -17.59 0.78
N LEU A 61 -19.29 -16.99 1.05
CA LEU A 61 -20.19 -16.47 0.03
C LEU A 61 -19.47 -15.40 -0.83
N LEU A 62 -18.74 -14.49 -0.20
CA LEU A 62 -17.94 -13.49 -0.89
C LEU A 62 -16.86 -14.12 -1.78
N SER A 63 -16.09 -15.07 -1.25
CA SER A 63 -15.00 -15.73 -1.98
C SER A 63 -15.51 -16.49 -3.21
N GLU A 64 -16.63 -17.22 -3.07
CA GLU A 64 -17.28 -17.92 -4.18
C GLU A 64 -17.82 -16.95 -5.24
N THR A 65 -18.41 -15.84 -4.80
CA THR A 65 -18.93 -14.81 -5.71
C THR A 65 -17.82 -14.06 -6.41
N ALA A 66 -16.77 -13.68 -5.69
CA ALA A 66 -15.59 -13.01 -6.24
C ALA A 66 -14.94 -13.87 -7.34
N ARG A 67 -14.75 -15.17 -7.08
CA ARG A 67 -14.24 -16.11 -8.07
C ARG A 67 -15.17 -16.25 -9.29
N ARG A 68 -16.47 -16.45 -9.04
CA ARG A 68 -17.48 -16.65 -10.11
C ARG A 68 -17.65 -15.41 -10.98
N ARG A 69 -17.55 -14.21 -10.41
CA ARG A 69 -17.70 -12.93 -11.11
C ARG A 69 -16.40 -12.35 -11.63
N GLY A 70 -15.27 -12.95 -11.30
CA GLY A 70 -13.97 -12.50 -11.81
C GLY A 70 -13.41 -11.28 -11.08
N PHE A 71 -13.60 -11.21 -9.75
CA PHE A 71 -12.91 -10.25 -8.91
C PHE A 71 -11.52 -10.76 -8.51
N PHE A 72 -11.45 -11.91 -7.86
CA PHE A 72 -10.18 -12.52 -7.49
C PHE A 72 -10.27 -14.03 -7.27
N TRP A 73 -9.10 -14.72 -7.33
CA TRP A 73 -8.92 -16.13 -6.99
C TRP A 73 -7.46 -16.40 -6.61
N GLY A 74 -7.18 -17.56 -6.06
CA GLY A 74 -5.81 -17.97 -5.73
C GLY A 74 -4.95 -18.13 -6.97
N SER A 75 -3.71 -17.63 -6.93
CA SER A 75 -2.78 -17.77 -8.05
C SER A 75 -2.31 -19.22 -8.24
N PHE A 76 -1.91 -19.54 -9.46
CA PHE A 76 -1.28 -20.83 -9.82
C PHE A 76 -2.17 -22.07 -9.59
N GLU A 77 -3.49 -21.95 -9.66
CA GLU A 77 -4.44 -23.05 -9.36
C GLU A 77 -4.17 -24.32 -10.16
N ILE A 78 -3.75 -24.21 -11.43
CA ILE A 78 -3.42 -25.38 -12.27
C ILE A 78 -2.18 -26.15 -11.80
N TYR A 79 -1.37 -25.55 -10.93
CA TYR A 79 -0.22 -26.18 -10.26
C TYR A 79 -0.49 -26.50 -8.78
N GLY A 80 -1.76 -26.50 -8.35
CA GLY A 80 -2.16 -26.78 -6.97
C GLY A 80 -2.27 -25.54 -6.08
N GLY A 81 -2.06 -24.34 -6.65
CA GLY A 81 -2.12 -23.08 -5.92
C GLY A 81 -0.90 -22.78 -5.05
N LEU A 82 -0.68 -21.53 -4.74
CA LEU A 82 0.38 -21.10 -3.82
C LEU A 82 -0.18 -20.06 -2.84
N SER A 83 -0.11 -20.36 -1.55
CA SER A 83 -0.61 -19.45 -0.50
C SER A 83 0.11 -18.10 -0.52
N GLY A 84 -0.64 -17.02 -0.29
CA GLY A 84 -0.11 -15.67 -0.24
C GLY A 84 0.07 -15.01 -1.62
N PHE A 85 -0.45 -15.62 -2.68
CA PHE A 85 -0.55 -15.01 -4.02
C PHE A 85 -2.01 -15.01 -4.48
N LEU A 86 -2.41 -13.91 -5.08
CA LEU A 86 -3.79 -13.65 -5.50
C LEU A 86 -3.80 -13.07 -6.92
N ASP A 87 -4.59 -13.68 -7.79
CA ASP A 87 -4.87 -13.10 -9.11
C ASP A 87 -6.13 -12.24 -9.05
N LEU A 88 -6.06 -11.06 -9.65
CA LEU A 88 -7.24 -10.23 -9.89
C LEU A 88 -7.80 -10.51 -11.28
N GLY A 89 -9.07 -10.89 -11.34
CA GLY A 89 -9.80 -11.04 -12.60
C GLY A 89 -10.23 -9.68 -13.18
N PRO A 90 -10.97 -9.69 -14.31
CA PRO A 90 -11.35 -8.45 -15.01
C PRO A 90 -12.09 -7.44 -14.13
N LEU A 91 -13.05 -7.88 -13.30
CA LEU A 91 -13.76 -6.98 -12.38
C LEU A 91 -12.87 -6.56 -11.20
N GLY A 92 -11.98 -7.43 -10.72
CA GLY A 92 -11.02 -7.10 -9.68
C GLY A 92 -10.05 -6.01 -10.10
N VAL A 93 -9.49 -6.11 -11.31
CA VAL A 93 -8.62 -5.06 -11.88
C VAL A 93 -9.39 -3.75 -12.06
N GLY A 94 -10.64 -3.82 -12.53
CA GLY A 94 -11.51 -2.64 -12.64
C GLY A 94 -11.74 -1.97 -11.28
N LEU A 95 -12.12 -2.73 -10.25
CA LEU A 95 -12.35 -2.21 -8.89
C LEU A 95 -11.07 -1.63 -8.28
N LYS A 96 -9.94 -2.34 -8.42
CA LYS A 96 -8.63 -1.87 -7.97
C LYS A 96 -8.31 -0.48 -8.52
N ARG A 97 -8.46 -0.26 -9.83
CA ARG A 97 -8.24 1.05 -10.47
C ARG A 97 -9.14 2.14 -9.88
N GLN A 98 -10.41 1.84 -9.64
CA GLN A 98 -11.33 2.82 -9.06
C GLN A 98 -10.96 3.16 -7.60
N ILE A 99 -10.50 2.19 -6.80
CA ILE A 99 -10.00 2.43 -5.45
C ILE A 99 -8.75 3.33 -5.50
N GLU A 100 -7.77 3.00 -6.34
CA GLU A 100 -6.55 3.77 -6.52
C GLU A 100 -6.84 5.20 -6.99
N ASP A 101 -7.75 5.39 -7.96
CA ASP A 101 -8.10 6.72 -8.48
C ASP A 101 -8.88 7.54 -7.45
N THR A 102 -9.76 6.91 -6.66
CA THR A 102 -10.43 7.56 -5.54
C THR A 102 -9.42 8.01 -4.48
N TRP A 103 -8.45 7.16 -4.14
CA TRP A 103 -7.36 7.51 -3.23
C TRP A 103 -6.54 8.70 -3.74
N ARG A 104 -6.17 8.72 -5.04
CA ARG A 104 -5.47 9.86 -5.65
C ARG A 104 -6.25 11.17 -5.53
N GLN A 105 -7.57 11.14 -5.68
CA GLN A 105 -8.42 12.31 -5.49
C GLN A 105 -8.36 12.84 -4.05
N PHE A 106 -8.43 11.95 -3.06
CA PHE A 106 -8.41 12.32 -1.65
C PHE A 106 -7.05 12.85 -1.19
N PHE A 107 -5.96 12.16 -1.54
CA PHE A 107 -4.66 12.40 -0.95
C PHE A 107 -3.72 13.25 -1.82
N LEU A 108 -3.86 13.22 -3.14
CA LEU A 108 -2.94 13.89 -4.04
C LEU A 108 -3.53 15.11 -4.74
N GLN A 109 -4.58 14.89 -5.53
CA GLN A 109 -5.10 15.93 -6.44
C GLN A 109 -5.59 17.17 -5.69
N ARG A 110 -6.29 16.96 -4.59
CA ARG A 110 -6.79 18.04 -3.73
C ARG A 110 -5.70 19.00 -3.25
N HIS A 111 -4.49 18.48 -3.01
CA HIS A 111 -3.38 19.23 -2.41
C HIS A 111 -2.33 19.65 -3.44
N GLY A 112 -2.45 19.16 -4.68
CA GLY A 112 -1.42 19.34 -5.71
C GLY A 112 -0.12 18.62 -5.36
N PHE A 113 -0.23 17.46 -4.70
CA PHE A 113 0.86 16.55 -4.42
C PHE A 113 1.15 15.67 -5.63
N VAL A 114 2.29 14.99 -5.64
CA VAL A 114 2.79 14.31 -6.83
C VAL A 114 2.92 12.80 -6.62
N GLU A 115 2.88 12.05 -7.71
CA GLU A 115 3.08 10.60 -7.73
C GLU A 115 4.32 10.27 -8.55
N VAL A 116 5.11 9.29 -8.07
CA VAL A 116 6.29 8.76 -8.75
C VAL A 116 6.19 7.26 -8.92
N SER A 117 7.00 6.70 -9.80
CA SER A 117 7.14 5.25 -9.95
C SER A 117 8.62 4.89 -9.90
N THR A 118 8.99 3.99 -9.00
CA THR A 118 10.36 3.53 -8.80
C THR A 118 10.47 2.01 -8.94
N PRO A 119 11.67 1.47 -9.20
CA PRO A 119 11.87 0.03 -9.40
C PRO A 119 11.46 -0.82 -8.21
N ILE A 120 10.93 -2.02 -8.49
CA ILE A 120 10.58 -3.02 -7.47
C ILE A 120 11.87 -3.63 -6.88
N ILE A 121 12.87 -3.88 -7.72
CA ILE A 121 14.17 -4.41 -7.26
C ILE A 121 14.99 -3.28 -6.66
N THR A 122 15.30 -3.40 -5.38
CA THR A 122 16.03 -2.40 -4.60
C THR A 122 17.41 -2.92 -4.23
N PRO A 123 18.49 -2.19 -4.51
CA PRO A 123 19.86 -2.56 -4.12
C PRO A 123 20.02 -2.71 -2.61
N HIS A 124 20.85 -3.65 -2.18
CA HIS A 124 21.12 -3.93 -0.76
C HIS A 124 21.47 -2.66 0.03
N LYS A 125 22.36 -1.82 -0.49
CA LYS A 125 22.83 -0.59 0.18
C LYS A 125 21.71 0.37 0.57
N VAL A 126 20.63 0.46 -0.21
CA VAL A 126 19.48 1.32 0.09
C VAL A 126 18.73 0.80 1.32
N LEU A 127 18.47 -0.53 1.34
CA LEU A 127 17.74 -1.17 2.44
C LEU A 127 18.62 -1.38 3.70
N GLU A 128 19.94 -1.43 3.53
CA GLU A 128 20.89 -1.40 4.63
C GLU A 128 20.92 -0.02 5.29
N ALA A 129 21.03 1.06 4.51
CA ALA A 129 21.02 2.43 5.00
C ALA A 129 19.73 2.74 5.79
N SER A 130 18.58 2.32 5.31
CA SER A 130 17.29 2.52 5.98
C SER A 130 17.03 1.54 7.14
N GLY A 131 17.93 0.58 7.40
CA GLY A 131 17.82 -0.39 8.50
C GLY A 131 16.92 -1.60 8.20
N HIS A 132 16.37 -1.74 7.00
CA HIS A 132 15.50 -2.86 6.64
C HIS A 132 16.23 -4.21 6.66
N VAL A 133 17.48 -4.26 6.22
CA VAL A 133 18.27 -5.51 6.20
C VAL A 133 18.43 -6.08 7.61
N GLU A 134 18.54 -5.21 8.62
CA GLU A 134 18.70 -5.61 10.01
C GLU A 134 17.36 -5.97 10.68
N ASN A 135 16.30 -5.22 10.41
CA ASN A 135 15.05 -5.29 11.18
C ASN A 135 13.94 -6.12 10.50
N PHE A 136 14.02 -6.40 9.20
CA PHE A 136 12.96 -7.10 8.47
C PHE A 136 13.07 -8.64 8.62
N LYS A 137 12.92 -9.13 9.85
CA LYS A 137 13.05 -10.53 10.25
C LYS A 137 11.94 -10.89 11.22
N ASP A 138 11.31 -12.04 10.98
CA ASP A 138 10.33 -12.64 11.90
C ASP A 138 10.90 -13.85 12.61
N PRO A 139 10.54 -14.11 13.89
CA PRO A 139 10.87 -15.34 14.59
C PRO A 139 10.05 -16.48 14.01
N MET A 140 10.71 -17.50 13.48
CA MET A 140 10.11 -18.66 12.82
C MET A 140 10.45 -19.94 13.60
N THR A 141 9.46 -20.82 13.78
CA THR A 141 9.66 -22.19 14.25
C THR A 141 9.16 -23.19 13.22
N GLU A 142 9.77 -24.39 13.17
CA GLU A 142 9.39 -25.49 12.29
C GLU A 142 8.91 -26.69 13.10
N CYS A 143 7.84 -27.32 12.64
CA CYS A 143 7.35 -28.56 13.25
C CYS A 143 8.24 -29.73 12.87
N SER A 144 8.69 -30.51 13.86
CA SER A 144 9.57 -31.67 13.67
C SER A 144 8.88 -32.85 12.94
N ASN A 145 7.54 -32.90 12.93
CA ASN A 145 6.76 -33.99 12.36
C ASN A 145 6.27 -33.68 10.92
N CYS A 146 5.63 -32.53 10.72
CA CYS A 146 5.05 -32.18 9.40
C CYS A 146 5.86 -31.13 8.62
N HIS A 147 6.97 -30.66 9.16
CA HIS A 147 7.88 -29.65 8.57
C HIS A 147 7.23 -28.33 8.17
N ARG A 148 6.02 -28.06 8.70
CA ARG A 148 5.37 -26.75 8.51
C ARG A 148 6.00 -25.70 9.40
N ARG A 149 6.08 -24.50 8.86
CA ARG A 149 6.71 -23.33 9.50
C ARG A 149 5.65 -22.36 9.97
N PHE A 150 5.91 -21.72 11.12
CA PHE A 150 4.99 -20.80 11.77
C PHE A 150 5.77 -19.63 12.37
N ARG A 151 5.11 -18.49 12.51
CA ARG A 151 5.63 -17.42 13.35
C ARG A 151 5.58 -17.84 14.81
N ALA A 152 6.74 -17.85 15.46
CA ALA A 152 6.86 -18.33 16.84
C ALA A 152 6.15 -17.40 17.83
N ASP A 153 6.23 -16.11 17.62
CA ASP A 153 5.56 -15.06 18.40
C ASP A 153 4.03 -15.22 18.35
N GLN A 154 3.47 -15.40 17.15
CA GLN A 154 2.03 -15.58 16.97
C GLN A 154 1.53 -16.87 17.62
N LEU A 155 2.25 -17.98 17.45
CA LEU A 155 1.86 -19.24 18.09
C LEU A 155 1.85 -19.15 19.62
N VAL A 156 2.85 -18.48 20.22
CA VAL A 156 2.89 -18.27 21.66
C VAL A 156 1.73 -17.37 22.10
N LYS A 157 1.46 -16.27 21.39
CA LYS A 157 0.33 -15.36 21.67
C LYS A 157 -1.02 -16.09 21.61
N GLU A 158 -1.26 -16.87 20.55
CA GLU A 158 -2.49 -17.63 20.37
C GLU A 158 -2.69 -18.70 21.47
N ALA A 159 -1.62 -19.35 21.88
CA ALA A 159 -1.67 -20.40 22.89
C ALA A 159 -1.75 -19.89 24.33
N THR A 160 -1.24 -18.70 24.62
CA THR A 160 -1.07 -18.21 26.00
C THR A 160 -1.82 -16.93 26.32
N GLY A 161 -2.24 -16.16 25.30
CA GLY A 161 -2.78 -14.81 25.45
C GLY A 161 -1.75 -13.74 25.84
N LEU A 162 -0.45 -14.10 25.92
CA LEU A 162 0.60 -13.15 26.27
C LEU A 162 0.99 -12.30 25.07
N GLU A 163 1.30 -11.02 25.32
CA GLU A 163 1.95 -10.19 24.32
C GLU A 163 3.39 -10.65 24.10
N THR A 164 3.71 -10.97 22.84
CA THR A 164 4.99 -11.58 22.46
C THR A 164 5.83 -10.70 21.53
N GLU A 165 5.28 -9.57 21.13
CA GLU A 165 5.96 -8.63 20.23
C GLU A 165 7.20 -8.03 20.94
N GLY A 166 8.34 -8.02 20.25
CA GLY A 166 9.62 -7.58 20.84
C GLY A 166 10.37 -8.63 21.68
N MET A 167 9.78 -9.83 21.89
CA MET A 167 10.51 -10.92 22.57
C MET A 167 11.62 -11.48 21.67
N ASN A 168 12.77 -11.78 22.28
CA ASN A 168 13.86 -12.42 21.57
C ASN A 168 13.63 -13.93 21.37
N LEU A 169 14.49 -14.57 20.57
CA LEU A 169 14.36 -16.01 20.25
C LEU A 169 14.44 -16.92 21.48
N GLU A 170 15.24 -16.56 22.47
CA GLU A 170 15.40 -17.35 23.71
C GLU A 170 14.12 -17.34 24.54
N GLN A 171 13.52 -16.15 24.73
CA GLN A 171 12.26 -15.98 25.45
C GLN A 171 11.12 -16.74 24.76
N LEU A 172 10.98 -16.59 23.43
CA LEU A 172 9.98 -17.32 22.66
C LEU A 172 10.20 -18.84 22.73
N GLY A 173 11.45 -19.28 22.64
CA GLY A 173 11.80 -20.70 22.73
C GLY A 173 11.50 -21.29 24.11
N ALA A 174 11.73 -20.53 25.19
CA ALA A 174 11.37 -20.90 26.55
C ALA A 174 9.85 -21.05 26.72
N LEU A 175 9.07 -20.07 26.22
CA LEU A 175 7.59 -20.10 26.28
C LEU A 175 7.00 -21.25 25.46
N LEU A 176 7.50 -21.51 24.26
CA LEU A 176 7.06 -22.67 23.45
C LEU A 176 7.21 -24.00 24.21
N LYS A 177 8.30 -24.18 24.94
CA LYS A 177 8.55 -25.37 25.76
C LYS A 177 7.74 -25.39 27.08
N GLU A 178 7.78 -24.28 27.84
CA GLU A 178 7.11 -24.16 29.15
C GLU A 178 5.60 -24.35 29.04
N LYS A 179 5.00 -23.74 28.01
CA LYS A 179 3.54 -23.79 27.78
C LYS A 179 3.11 -24.98 26.90
N TYR A 180 4.05 -25.90 26.58
CA TYR A 180 3.77 -27.07 25.75
C TYR A 180 3.06 -26.75 24.43
N VAL A 181 3.44 -25.65 23.77
CA VAL A 181 2.82 -25.24 22.52
C VAL A 181 3.15 -26.25 21.42
N LYS A 182 2.12 -26.82 20.82
CA LYS A 182 2.24 -27.83 19.77
C LYS A 182 1.92 -27.26 18.38
N CYS A 183 2.33 -27.99 17.36
CA CYS A 183 1.97 -27.67 15.99
C CYS A 183 0.44 -27.65 15.82
N PRO A 184 -0.17 -26.56 15.36
CA PRO A 184 -1.63 -26.46 15.20
C PRO A 184 -2.17 -27.38 14.10
N GLU A 185 -1.32 -27.92 13.24
CA GLU A 185 -1.72 -28.76 12.10
C GLU A 185 -1.68 -30.26 12.42
N CYS A 186 -0.69 -30.71 13.18
CA CYS A 186 -0.50 -32.15 13.41
C CYS A 186 -0.24 -32.51 14.87
N GLY A 187 -0.22 -31.57 15.81
CA GLY A 187 0.07 -31.79 17.21
C GLY A 187 1.54 -32.13 17.53
N GLY A 188 2.43 -32.12 16.52
CA GLY A 188 3.84 -32.45 16.69
C GLY A 188 4.62 -31.37 17.46
N GLU A 189 5.86 -31.75 17.85
CA GLU A 189 6.78 -30.85 18.56
C GLU A 189 7.26 -29.72 17.64
N LEU A 190 7.43 -28.51 18.21
CA LEU A 190 8.00 -27.36 17.54
C LEU A 190 9.49 -27.24 17.84
N GLY A 191 10.29 -26.99 16.81
CA GLY A 191 11.72 -26.75 16.93
C GLY A 191 12.06 -25.41 17.59
N PRO A 192 13.34 -25.14 17.86
CA PRO A 192 13.78 -23.86 18.40
C PRO A 192 13.50 -22.74 17.40
N PRO A 193 13.05 -21.55 17.86
CA PRO A 193 12.85 -20.39 16.99
C PRO A 193 14.16 -19.92 16.36
N GLN A 194 14.07 -19.41 15.13
CA GLN A 194 15.17 -18.77 14.41
C GLN A 194 14.64 -17.58 13.62
N TYR A 195 15.49 -16.57 13.36
CA TYR A 195 15.08 -15.46 12.52
C TYR A 195 14.97 -15.87 11.06
N PHE A 196 13.90 -15.48 10.44
CA PHE A 196 13.63 -15.63 9.01
C PHE A 196 13.53 -14.25 8.36
N MET A 197 14.34 -14.01 7.33
CA MET A 197 14.30 -12.79 6.54
C MET A 197 13.02 -12.76 5.70
N THR A 198 12.17 -11.76 5.94
CA THR A 198 10.89 -11.62 5.23
C THR A 198 10.99 -10.81 3.93
N MET A 199 12.18 -10.38 3.52
CA MET A 199 12.41 -9.81 2.19
C MET A 199 12.77 -10.89 1.17
N PHE A 200 12.26 -10.78 -0.06
CA PHE A 200 12.68 -11.63 -1.18
C PHE A 200 14.06 -11.21 -1.67
N LYS A 201 15.05 -12.06 -1.46
CA LYS A 201 16.43 -11.82 -1.89
C LYS A 201 16.63 -12.18 -3.35
N THR A 202 17.35 -11.34 -4.08
CA THR A 202 17.78 -11.55 -5.46
C THR A 202 19.17 -10.95 -5.68
N SER A 203 19.65 -10.94 -6.91
CA SER A 203 20.92 -10.32 -7.30
C SER A 203 20.75 -9.56 -8.62
N ILE A 204 21.59 -8.56 -8.83
CA ILE A 204 21.63 -7.77 -10.07
C ILE A 204 22.90 -8.16 -10.84
N GLY A 205 22.77 -8.25 -12.17
CA GLY A 205 23.85 -8.59 -13.07
C GLY A 205 24.09 -10.08 -13.29
N PRO A 206 24.89 -10.46 -14.29
CA PRO A 206 25.05 -11.85 -14.75
C PRO A 206 25.81 -12.74 -13.77
N TYR A 207 26.65 -12.17 -12.94
CA TYR A 207 27.50 -12.90 -11.98
C TYR A 207 26.94 -12.90 -10.55
N GLY A 208 25.80 -12.21 -10.30
CA GLY A 208 25.16 -12.19 -9.00
C GLY A 208 25.95 -11.47 -7.89
N GLU A 209 26.85 -10.59 -8.25
CA GLU A 209 27.77 -9.91 -7.31
C GLU A 209 27.07 -8.82 -6.49
N ASP A 210 26.04 -8.18 -7.06
CA ASP A 210 25.30 -7.11 -6.37
C ASP A 210 24.02 -7.66 -5.72
N PRO A 211 23.99 -7.83 -4.39
CA PRO A 211 22.80 -8.28 -3.70
C PRO A 211 21.68 -7.23 -3.78
N ALA A 212 20.46 -7.71 -3.97
CA ALA A 212 19.26 -6.88 -4.07
C ALA A 212 18.06 -7.61 -3.46
N TYR A 213 16.97 -6.89 -3.31
CA TYR A 213 15.72 -7.44 -2.78
C TYR A 213 14.52 -6.91 -3.56
N GLY A 214 13.47 -7.72 -3.61
CA GLY A 214 12.15 -7.19 -3.89
C GLY A 214 11.75 -6.24 -2.75
N ARG A 215 11.38 -5.01 -3.07
CA ARG A 215 11.09 -3.96 -2.06
C ARG A 215 9.95 -4.39 -1.13
N PRO A 216 10.12 -4.27 0.21
CA PRO A 216 9.08 -4.60 1.18
C PRO A 216 8.07 -3.45 1.42
N GLU A 217 8.41 -2.23 1.01
CA GLU A 217 7.63 -1.00 1.04
C GLU A 217 7.99 -0.13 -0.18
N ALA A 218 7.20 0.89 -0.50
CA ALA A 218 7.49 1.77 -1.62
C ALA A 218 8.22 3.06 -1.19
N ALA A 219 8.25 3.37 0.09
CA ALA A 219 8.79 4.59 0.67
C ALA A 219 10.26 4.85 0.34
N GLN A 220 11.12 3.81 0.37
CA GLN A 220 12.56 3.99 0.12
C GLN A 220 12.87 4.51 -1.29
N GLY A 221 12.03 4.13 -2.27
CA GLY A 221 12.11 4.70 -3.61
C GLY A 221 11.83 6.20 -3.65
N ILE A 222 10.97 6.70 -2.76
CA ILE A 222 10.67 8.13 -2.61
C ILE A 222 11.84 8.85 -1.95
N PHE A 223 12.37 8.33 -0.83
CA PHE A 223 13.45 8.97 -0.08
C PHE A 223 14.73 9.15 -0.90
N VAL A 224 15.17 8.13 -1.64
CA VAL A 224 16.39 8.24 -2.47
C VAL A 224 16.22 9.20 -3.66
N ASN A 225 14.99 9.51 -4.06
CA ASN A 225 14.68 10.45 -5.12
C ASN A 225 14.22 11.83 -4.61
N PHE A 226 14.13 12.02 -3.28
CA PHE A 226 13.56 13.22 -2.67
C PHE A 226 14.14 14.51 -3.25
N ARG A 227 15.48 14.65 -3.29
CA ARG A 227 16.15 15.84 -3.81
C ARG A 227 15.76 16.12 -5.27
N ARG A 228 15.79 15.08 -6.11
CA ARG A 228 15.44 15.19 -7.53
C ARG A 228 13.98 15.61 -7.73
N ILE A 229 13.08 15.03 -6.94
CA ILE A 229 11.63 15.36 -7.02
C ILE A 229 11.40 16.80 -6.57
N LEU A 230 12.00 17.23 -5.46
CA LEU A 230 11.90 18.60 -4.95
C LEU A 230 12.37 19.63 -6.00
N GLU A 231 13.50 19.39 -6.65
CA GLU A 231 14.02 20.22 -7.73
C GLU A 231 13.05 20.32 -8.92
N THR A 232 12.47 19.18 -9.35
CA THR A 232 11.49 19.16 -10.45
C THR A 232 10.22 19.90 -10.08
N MET A 233 9.86 19.94 -8.80
CA MET A 233 8.71 20.67 -8.26
C MET A 233 9.03 22.13 -7.88
N ARG A 234 10.18 22.65 -8.31
CA ARG A 234 10.64 24.03 -8.10
C ARG A 234 10.73 24.38 -6.62
N GLU A 235 11.19 23.44 -5.82
CA GLU A 235 11.36 23.58 -4.36
C GLU A 235 10.07 23.96 -3.61
N LYS A 236 8.89 23.65 -4.20
CA LYS A 236 7.60 23.83 -3.51
C LYS A 236 7.57 22.96 -2.25
N PHE A 237 7.29 23.59 -1.12
CA PHE A 237 7.29 22.94 0.19
C PHE A 237 6.21 23.54 1.11
N PRO A 238 5.50 22.75 1.96
CA PRO A 238 5.61 21.29 2.12
C PRO A 238 5.24 20.52 0.86
N ILE A 239 5.76 19.28 0.71
CA ILE A 239 5.51 18.45 -0.46
C ILE A 239 5.07 17.04 -0.05
N GLY A 240 4.00 16.56 -0.67
CA GLY A 240 3.58 15.18 -0.61
C GLY A 240 4.00 14.43 -1.86
N ILE A 241 4.65 13.29 -1.69
CA ILE A 241 5.14 12.43 -2.76
C ILE A 241 4.56 11.04 -2.54
N ALA A 242 3.87 10.52 -3.54
CA ALA A 242 3.21 9.22 -3.46
C ALA A 242 3.81 8.21 -4.44
N GLN A 243 3.58 6.95 -4.17
CA GLN A 243 3.83 5.85 -5.08
C GLN A 243 2.77 4.77 -4.90
N VAL A 244 2.11 4.40 -5.99
CA VAL A 244 1.28 3.21 -6.07
C VAL A 244 2.09 2.12 -6.75
N GLY A 245 2.27 0.98 -6.09
CA GLY A 245 3.09 -0.07 -6.68
C GLY A 245 3.19 -1.37 -5.89
N THR A 246 3.64 -2.40 -6.56
CA THR A 246 3.84 -3.73 -5.99
C THR A 246 4.97 -3.73 -4.97
N VAL A 247 4.74 -4.43 -3.85
CA VAL A 247 5.72 -4.74 -2.82
C VAL A 247 5.72 -6.24 -2.51
N LEU A 248 6.81 -6.73 -1.97
CA LEU A 248 7.06 -8.14 -1.79
C LEU A 248 7.47 -8.43 -0.34
N ARG A 249 6.68 -9.26 0.36
CA ARG A 249 6.98 -9.72 1.73
C ARG A 249 6.91 -11.23 1.78
N ASN A 250 8.03 -11.89 2.00
CA ASN A 250 8.12 -13.35 2.06
C ASN A 250 7.53 -13.88 3.38
N GLU A 251 6.23 -13.77 3.52
CA GLU A 251 5.47 -14.15 4.72
C GLU A 251 5.62 -15.62 5.07
N ILE A 252 5.75 -15.90 6.37
CA ILE A 252 5.79 -17.25 6.92
C ILE A 252 4.36 -17.79 6.98
N SER A 253 3.99 -18.71 6.09
CA SER A 253 2.66 -19.36 6.07
C SER A 253 1.47 -18.40 6.00
N PRO A 254 1.32 -17.55 4.98
CA PRO A 254 0.16 -16.69 4.83
C PRO A 254 -1.08 -17.54 4.53
N ARG A 255 -2.08 -17.49 5.45
CA ARG A 255 -3.31 -18.32 5.36
C ARG A 255 -4.58 -17.47 5.46
N GLN A 256 -4.46 -16.15 5.36
CA GLN A 256 -5.56 -15.21 5.56
C GLN A 256 -6.17 -14.70 4.25
N GLY A 257 -6.01 -15.44 3.14
CA GLY A 257 -6.53 -15.03 1.83
C GLY A 257 -6.04 -13.64 1.42
N PRO A 258 -6.93 -12.73 0.98
CA PRO A 258 -6.54 -11.39 0.52
C PRO A 258 -5.93 -10.48 1.59
N ILE A 259 -6.09 -10.83 2.87
CA ILE A 259 -5.64 -9.98 3.99
C ILE A 259 -4.13 -10.05 4.19
N ARG A 260 -3.51 -11.21 3.88
CA ARG A 260 -2.06 -11.41 4.06
C ARG A 260 -1.44 -12.07 2.84
N LEU A 261 -0.78 -11.26 2.04
CA LEU A 261 -0.18 -11.67 0.77
C LEU A 261 1.35 -11.54 0.80
N ARG A 262 2.03 -12.29 -0.07
CA ARG A 262 3.48 -12.19 -0.32
C ARG A 262 3.82 -11.16 -1.38
N GLU A 263 2.89 -10.93 -2.29
CA GLU A 263 2.94 -9.90 -3.32
C GLU A 263 1.61 -9.14 -3.29
N PHE A 264 1.68 -7.84 -3.12
CA PHE A 264 0.50 -6.98 -3.03
C PHE A 264 0.84 -5.55 -3.48
N THR A 265 -0.20 -4.77 -3.72
CA THR A 265 -0.05 -3.36 -4.07
C THR A 265 -0.20 -2.49 -2.83
N ILE A 266 0.70 -1.54 -2.70
CA ILE A 266 0.65 -0.51 -1.67
C ILE A 266 0.48 0.86 -2.32
N MET A 267 -0.29 1.74 -1.67
CA MET A 267 -0.37 3.16 -1.97
C MET A 267 0.34 3.88 -0.82
N ASP A 268 1.63 4.14 -0.99
CA ASP A 268 2.47 4.85 -0.04
C ASP A 268 2.48 6.34 -0.37
N PHE A 269 2.48 7.17 0.67
CA PHE A 269 2.49 8.60 0.55
C PHE A 269 3.36 9.21 1.65
N GLU A 270 4.38 9.98 1.25
CA GLU A 270 5.31 10.64 2.16
C GLU A 270 5.07 12.15 2.11
N LEU A 271 4.56 12.70 3.19
CA LEU A 271 4.47 14.15 3.35
C LEU A 271 5.71 14.69 4.05
N PHE A 272 6.48 15.50 3.35
CA PHE A 272 7.65 16.20 3.88
C PHE A 272 7.25 17.60 4.34
N PHE A 273 7.56 17.94 5.60
CA PHE A 273 7.23 19.23 6.20
C PHE A 273 8.34 19.76 7.12
N ASP A 274 8.31 21.08 7.41
CA ASP A 274 9.24 21.73 8.32
C ASP A 274 8.86 21.43 9.78
N PRO A 275 9.72 20.75 10.57
CA PRO A 275 9.40 20.47 11.98
C PRO A 275 9.31 21.74 12.86
N ALA A 276 9.85 22.88 12.41
CA ALA A 276 9.69 24.16 13.10
C ALA A 276 8.34 24.83 12.79
N GLU A 277 7.66 24.40 11.72
CA GLU A 277 6.34 24.86 11.30
C GLU A 277 5.42 23.66 11.03
N PRO A 278 5.06 22.89 12.09
CA PRO A 278 4.38 21.60 11.94
C PRO A 278 2.89 21.70 11.60
N ASP A 279 2.36 22.91 11.52
CA ASP A 279 0.93 23.15 11.32
C ASP A 279 0.44 22.64 9.96
N CYS A 280 -0.72 22.02 9.96
CA CYS A 280 -1.40 21.59 8.74
C CYS A 280 -2.42 22.67 8.31
N PRO A 281 -2.25 23.32 7.15
CA PRO A 281 -3.16 24.38 6.70
C PRO A 281 -4.58 23.89 6.41
N TYR A 282 -4.76 22.57 6.27
CA TYR A 282 -6.05 21.94 6.00
C TYR A 282 -6.74 21.40 7.25
N LEU A 283 -6.15 21.52 8.43
CA LEU A 283 -6.65 20.92 9.66
C LEU A 283 -8.05 21.41 10.02
N GLU A 284 -8.34 22.71 9.78
CA GLU A 284 -9.65 23.32 10.08
C GLU A 284 -10.82 22.64 9.35
N GLU A 285 -10.58 21.99 8.22
CA GLU A 285 -11.62 21.27 7.46
C GLU A 285 -12.12 20.00 8.15
N VAL A 286 -11.35 19.49 9.12
CA VAL A 286 -11.59 18.22 9.80
C VAL A 286 -11.61 18.35 11.32
N VAL A 287 -11.40 19.52 11.91
CA VAL A 287 -11.28 19.70 13.38
C VAL A 287 -12.49 19.16 14.17
N SER A 288 -13.68 19.19 13.58
CA SER A 288 -14.92 18.73 14.18
C SER A 288 -15.19 17.23 13.99
N GLU A 289 -14.45 16.57 13.12
CA GLU A 289 -14.63 15.13 12.89
C GLU A 289 -14.18 14.31 14.09
N GLU A 290 -14.94 13.26 14.35
CA GLU A 290 -14.67 12.33 15.43
C GLU A 290 -13.91 11.12 14.92
N LEU A 291 -12.83 10.76 15.61
CA LEU A 291 -12.06 9.54 15.40
C LEU A 291 -12.23 8.61 16.59
N SER A 292 -12.39 7.33 16.32
CA SER A 292 -12.36 6.26 17.32
C SER A 292 -10.91 5.78 17.46
N ILE A 293 -10.26 6.01 18.60
CA ILE A 293 -8.83 5.75 18.80
C ILE A 293 -8.62 4.85 20.01
N VAL A 294 -7.98 3.69 19.80
CA VAL A 294 -7.38 2.88 20.87
C VAL A 294 -5.98 3.41 21.10
N THR A 295 -5.77 4.07 22.25
CA THR A 295 -4.51 4.76 22.54
C THR A 295 -3.45 3.84 23.14
N GLU A 296 -2.17 4.20 22.99
CA GLU A 296 -1.04 3.56 23.68
C GLU A 296 -1.30 3.46 25.20
N GLU A 297 -1.87 4.51 25.82
CA GLU A 297 -2.20 4.53 27.25
C GLU A 297 -3.24 3.44 27.62
N SER A 298 -4.30 3.27 26.82
CA SER A 298 -5.32 2.23 27.03
C SER A 298 -4.69 0.84 26.94
N ARG A 299 -3.89 0.61 25.90
CA ARG A 299 -3.21 -0.66 25.62
C ARG A 299 -2.20 -1.02 26.71
N SER A 300 -1.42 -0.06 27.19
CA SER A 300 -0.47 -0.26 28.31
C SER A 300 -1.15 -0.67 29.62
N LYS A 301 -2.44 -0.39 29.76
CA LYS A 301 -3.29 -0.86 30.88
C LYS A 301 -3.96 -2.21 30.59
N GLY A 302 -3.64 -2.86 29.48
CA GLY A 302 -4.21 -4.16 29.07
C GLY A 302 -5.66 -4.05 28.57
N THR A 303 -6.09 -2.89 28.05
CA THR A 303 -7.41 -2.69 27.49
C THR A 303 -7.32 -2.13 26.06
N GLU A 304 -8.27 -2.52 25.21
CA GLU A 304 -8.40 -1.97 23.85
C GLU A 304 -9.64 -1.07 23.72
N ASN A 305 -9.99 -0.36 24.80
CA ASN A 305 -11.11 0.56 24.76
C ASN A 305 -10.76 1.79 23.91
N ALA A 306 -11.54 1.96 22.84
CA ALA A 306 -11.41 3.14 22.01
C ALA A 306 -12.01 4.38 22.67
N ILE A 307 -11.38 5.51 22.51
CA ILE A 307 -11.95 6.82 22.84
C ILE A 307 -12.46 7.48 21.56
N ASN A 308 -13.64 8.07 21.62
CA ASN A 308 -14.13 8.94 20.56
C ASN A 308 -13.67 10.37 20.82
N VAL A 309 -12.87 10.91 19.94
CA VAL A 309 -12.26 12.22 20.11
C VAL A 309 -12.29 13.03 18.81
N LYS A 310 -12.65 14.31 18.89
CA LYS A 310 -12.58 15.21 17.73
C LYS A 310 -11.13 15.46 17.35
N VAL A 311 -10.86 15.52 16.03
CA VAL A 311 -9.51 15.74 15.46
C VAL A 311 -8.78 16.91 16.13
N GLY A 312 -9.42 18.09 16.24
CA GLY A 312 -8.81 19.24 16.89
C GLY A 312 -8.47 19.02 18.36
N GLN A 313 -9.28 18.23 19.08
CA GLN A 313 -9.00 17.87 20.46
C GLN A 313 -7.88 16.83 20.57
N ALA A 314 -7.81 15.87 19.65
CA ALA A 314 -6.77 14.85 19.62
C ALA A 314 -5.39 15.50 19.44
N VAL A 315 -5.28 16.47 18.54
CA VAL A 315 -4.04 17.26 18.35
C VAL A 315 -3.73 18.11 19.59
N LYS A 316 -4.70 18.88 20.09
CA LYS A 316 -4.49 19.73 21.27
C LYS A 316 -4.07 18.95 22.53
N ARG A 317 -4.60 17.75 22.71
CA ARG A 317 -4.30 16.86 23.84
C ARG A 317 -3.08 15.97 23.58
N GLN A 318 -2.40 16.13 22.44
CA GLN A 318 -1.23 15.33 22.03
C GLN A 318 -1.52 13.81 21.94
N VAL A 319 -2.77 13.41 21.77
CA VAL A 319 -3.14 12.03 21.41
C VAL A 319 -2.58 11.70 20.02
N ILE A 320 -2.63 12.68 19.10
CA ILE A 320 -1.94 12.63 17.82
C ILE A 320 -0.90 13.75 17.82
N LYS A 321 0.38 13.38 17.74
CA LYS A 321 1.50 14.32 17.89
C LYS A 321 1.66 15.30 16.74
N ALA A 322 1.39 14.84 15.52
CA ALA A 322 1.56 15.65 14.30
C ALA A 322 0.19 16.07 13.72
N PRO A 323 -0.08 17.39 13.55
CA PRO A 323 -1.32 17.86 12.93
C PRO A 323 -1.60 17.27 11.54
N TRP A 324 -0.57 17.08 10.73
CA TRP A 324 -0.67 16.44 9.43
C TRP A 324 -1.13 14.97 9.51
N ALA A 325 -0.66 14.21 10.51
CA ALA A 325 -1.13 12.84 10.72
C ALA A 325 -2.63 12.83 11.05
N ALA A 326 -3.08 13.71 11.94
CA ALA A 326 -4.49 13.84 12.31
C ALA A 326 -5.37 14.19 11.10
N TYR A 327 -4.92 15.09 10.24
CA TYR A 327 -5.59 15.44 9.00
C TYR A 327 -5.75 14.24 8.07
N PHE A 328 -4.66 13.49 7.81
CA PHE A 328 -4.72 12.34 6.92
C PHE A 328 -5.51 11.15 7.52
N MET A 329 -5.50 10.99 8.83
CA MET A 329 -6.37 10.01 9.51
C MET A 329 -7.86 10.35 9.28
N ALA A 330 -8.25 11.61 9.37
CA ALA A 330 -9.61 12.03 9.06
C ALA A 330 -9.95 11.82 7.57
N LEU A 331 -9.05 12.15 6.65
CA LEU A 331 -9.23 11.86 5.23
C LEU A 331 -9.37 10.36 4.96
N SER A 332 -8.61 9.52 5.66
CA SER A 332 -8.71 8.07 5.55
C SER A 332 -10.07 7.56 5.98
N LYS A 333 -10.61 8.07 7.08
CA LYS A 333 -11.98 7.75 7.52
C LYS A 333 -13.01 8.08 6.44
N ARG A 334 -12.93 9.27 5.85
CA ARG A 334 -13.81 9.67 4.73
C ARG A 334 -13.64 8.78 3.50
N PHE A 335 -12.40 8.47 3.14
CA PHE A 335 -12.07 7.60 2.01
C PHE A 335 -12.68 6.21 2.19
N LEU A 336 -12.49 5.57 3.35
CA LEU A 336 -13.08 4.25 3.63
C LEU A 336 -14.61 4.29 3.67
N THR A 337 -15.20 5.37 4.16
CA THR A 337 -16.65 5.57 4.09
C THR A 337 -17.14 5.62 2.64
N GLN A 338 -16.37 6.24 1.73
CA GLN A 338 -16.70 6.23 0.30
C GLN A 338 -16.55 4.85 -0.34
N LEU A 339 -15.71 3.97 0.22
CA LEU A 339 -15.61 2.56 -0.18
C LEU A 339 -16.77 1.70 0.34
N GLY A 340 -17.68 2.27 1.15
CA GLY A 340 -18.86 1.59 1.71
C GLY A 340 -18.70 1.14 3.16
N VAL A 341 -17.59 1.49 3.84
CA VAL A 341 -17.37 1.12 5.25
C VAL A 341 -17.97 2.17 6.17
N ASP A 342 -18.95 1.79 7.00
CA ASP A 342 -19.53 2.69 8.01
C ASP A 342 -18.47 3.11 9.04
N GLY A 343 -18.57 4.37 9.49
CA GLY A 343 -17.64 4.94 10.45
C GLY A 343 -17.59 4.25 11.81
N GLN A 344 -18.64 3.54 12.22
CA GLN A 344 -18.68 2.73 13.45
C GLN A 344 -17.83 1.46 13.38
N HIS A 345 -17.54 0.98 12.18
CA HIS A 345 -16.69 -0.18 11.92
C HIS A 345 -15.25 0.22 11.55
N GLN A 346 -14.86 1.44 11.88
CA GLN A 346 -13.53 1.99 11.66
C GLN A 346 -12.93 2.44 12.98
N ARG A 347 -11.69 2.06 13.29
CA ARG A 347 -10.94 2.56 14.43
C ARG A 347 -9.47 2.80 14.08
N PHE A 348 -8.81 3.67 14.84
CA PHE A 348 -7.37 3.85 14.79
C PHE A 348 -6.74 3.20 16.01
N PHE A 349 -5.74 2.35 15.77
CA PHE A 349 -5.09 1.56 16.79
C PHE A 349 -3.63 2.03 16.96
N GLU A 350 -3.31 2.68 18.07
CA GLU A 350 -1.98 3.21 18.31
C GLU A 350 -1.01 2.09 18.68
N LYS A 351 0.10 1.98 17.98
CA LYS A 351 1.16 1.00 18.26
C LYS A 351 1.92 1.36 19.54
N LEU A 352 2.21 0.34 20.36
CA LEU A 352 3.11 0.49 21.50
C LEU A 352 4.55 0.80 21.01
N PRO A 353 5.41 1.42 21.83
CA PRO A 353 6.79 1.71 21.45
C PRO A 353 7.59 0.47 21.00
N THR A 354 7.27 -0.71 21.54
CA THR A 354 7.90 -2.00 21.19
C THR A 354 7.41 -2.57 19.86
N GLU A 355 6.24 -2.13 19.37
CA GLU A 355 5.62 -2.60 18.13
C GLU A 355 5.88 -1.67 16.95
N ARG A 356 6.31 -0.44 17.22
CA ARG A 356 6.57 0.55 16.16
C ARG A 356 7.76 0.14 15.33
N ALA A 357 7.69 0.42 14.05
CA ALA A 357 8.87 0.36 13.21
C ALA A 357 9.97 1.27 13.77
N HIS A 358 11.22 0.86 13.62
CA HIS A 358 12.40 1.53 14.17
C HIS A 358 12.57 3.01 13.77
N TYR A 359 11.90 3.43 12.71
CA TYR A 359 11.91 4.78 12.18
C TYR A 359 10.77 5.67 12.69
N SER A 360 9.80 5.14 13.43
CA SER A 360 8.58 5.87 13.77
C SER A 360 8.53 6.36 15.21
N ALA A 361 8.22 7.65 15.39
CA ALA A 361 7.96 8.27 16.70
C ALA A 361 6.51 8.06 17.18
N GLN A 362 5.56 7.84 16.28
CA GLN A 362 4.18 7.46 16.57
C GLN A 362 3.59 6.76 15.36
N THR A 363 2.84 5.66 15.56
CA THR A 363 2.18 4.91 14.50
C THR A 363 0.76 4.57 14.91
N PHE A 364 -0.18 4.74 13.96
CA PHE A 364 -1.55 4.28 14.07
C PHE A 364 -1.86 3.34 12.92
N ASP A 365 -2.46 2.19 13.22
CA ASP A 365 -3.13 1.38 12.21
C ASP A 365 -4.56 1.87 12.06
N HIS A 366 -5.06 2.04 10.84
CA HIS A 366 -6.48 2.19 10.57
C HIS A 366 -7.06 0.81 10.35
N GLU A 367 -7.86 0.37 11.30
CA GLU A 367 -8.46 -0.95 11.32
C GLU A 367 -9.94 -0.90 10.97
N ILE A 368 -10.38 -1.93 10.26
CA ILE A 368 -11.76 -2.18 9.89
C ILE A 368 -12.20 -3.50 10.51
N GLU A 369 -13.44 -3.55 11.03
CA GLU A 369 -14.01 -4.77 11.56
C GLU A 369 -14.53 -5.67 10.44
N LEU A 370 -13.82 -6.77 10.16
CA LEU A 370 -14.19 -7.76 9.15
C LEU A 370 -14.85 -8.99 9.82
N ASP A 371 -15.87 -9.57 9.19
CA ASP A 371 -16.65 -10.70 9.75
C ASP A 371 -15.77 -11.87 10.18
N ARG A 372 -14.76 -12.23 9.38
CA ARG A 372 -13.91 -13.39 9.65
C ARG A 372 -12.74 -13.11 10.56
N TRP A 373 -12.11 -11.95 10.42
CA TRP A 373 -10.82 -11.65 11.06
C TRP A 373 -10.91 -10.60 12.16
N GLY A 374 -12.12 -10.04 12.41
CA GLY A 374 -12.29 -8.94 13.35
C GLY A 374 -11.55 -7.70 12.90
N TRP A 375 -11.04 -6.94 13.83
CA TRP A 375 -10.29 -5.72 13.55
C TRP A 375 -9.04 -6.02 12.73
N THR A 376 -8.99 -5.46 11.55
CA THR A 376 -7.96 -5.74 10.54
C THR A 376 -7.42 -4.43 10.00
N GLU A 377 -6.11 -4.27 10.05
CA GLU A 377 -5.37 -3.15 9.49
C GLU A 377 -5.55 -3.07 7.97
N VAL A 378 -5.99 -1.93 7.45
CA VAL A 378 -6.09 -1.63 6.01
C VAL A 378 -5.21 -0.47 5.59
N ALA A 379 -4.82 0.38 6.55
CA ALA A 379 -3.87 1.47 6.33
C ALA A 379 -3.04 1.72 7.60
N GLY A 380 -1.85 2.27 7.44
CA GLY A 380 -0.95 2.70 8.49
C GLY A 380 -0.65 4.20 8.41
N PHE A 381 -0.42 4.85 9.55
CA PHE A 381 -0.04 6.25 9.67
C PHE A 381 1.18 6.36 10.55
N ALA A 382 2.35 6.62 9.98
CA ALA A 382 3.60 6.70 10.72
C ALA A 382 4.16 8.13 10.72
N TYR A 383 4.57 8.61 11.89
CA TYR A 383 5.41 9.80 12.02
C TYR A 383 6.87 9.36 12.02
N ARG A 384 7.52 9.41 10.85
CA ARG A 384 8.89 8.91 10.62
C ARG A 384 10.00 9.87 11.05
N THR A 385 9.66 11.09 11.45
CA THR A 385 10.61 12.18 11.72
C THR A 385 11.54 12.44 10.52
N ASP A 386 12.82 12.71 10.72
CA ASP A 386 13.84 12.88 9.69
C ASP A 386 14.63 11.60 9.41
N TYR A 387 14.22 10.46 9.97
CA TYR A 387 15.01 9.24 10.06
C TYR A 387 15.59 8.79 8.72
N ASP A 388 14.74 8.59 7.72
CA ASP A 388 15.16 8.04 6.43
C ASP A 388 16.11 8.97 5.67
N LEU A 389 15.77 10.27 5.58
CA LEU A 389 16.62 11.25 4.91
C LEU A 389 17.99 11.36 5.60
N ARG A 390 18.02 11.38 6.92
CA ARG A 390 19.26 11.41 7.70
C ARG A 390 20.10 10.16 7.46
N LYS A 391 19.48 8.97 7.43
CA LYS A 391 20.17 7.71 7.18
C LYS A 391 20.76 7.64 5.78
N HIS A 392 20.02 8.09 4.77
CA HIS A 392 20.56 8.17 3.41
C HIS A 392 21.67 9.21 3.26
N MET A 393 21.57 10.35 3.95
CA MET A 393 22.68 11.33 4.01
C MET A 393 23.93 10.74 4.64
N GLU A 394 23.80 10.03 5.77
CA GLU A 394 24.91 9.36 6.47
C GLU A 394 25.59 8.32 5.54
N ALA A 395 24.79 7.55 4.80
CA ALA A 395 25.29 6.48 3.94
C ALA A 395 25.93 6.98 2.64
N THR A 396 25.48 8.12 2.08
CA THR A 396 25.90 8.59 0.75
C THR A 396 26.78 9.83 0.80
N GLY A 397 26.69 10.64 1.85
CA GLY A 397 27.30 11.97 1.93
C GLY A 397 26.55 13.07 1.17
N GLU A 398 25.43 12.75 0.51
CA GLU A 398 24.60 13.71 -0.23
C GLU A 398 23.81 14.60 0.74
N ASP A 399 23.71 15.91 0.46
CA ASP A 399 22.93 16.86 1.29
C ASP A 399 21.46 16.87 0.89
N LEU A 400 20.61 16.20 1.69
CA LEU A 400 19.16 16.15 1.49
C LEU A 400 18.41 17.24 2.27
N ARG A 401 19.10 18.18 2.91
CA ARG A 401 18.47 19.29 3.66
C ARG A 401 17.88 20.31 2.70
N ILE A 402 16.76 20.86 3.10
CA ILE A 402 16.09 21.97 2.40
C ILE A 402 16.68 23.30 2.87
N PHE A 403 16.90 24.22 1.94
CA PHE A 403 17.26 25.60 2.25
C PHE A 403 16.01 26.46 2.37
N LYS A 404 15.81 27.05 3.56
CA LYS A 404 14.71 27.99 3.84
C LYS A 404 15.29 29.41 3.92
N PRO A 405 14.97 30.29 2.95
CA PRO A 405 15.46 31.67 2.98
C PRO A 405 14.82 32.44 4.14
N TYR A 406 15.57 33.30 4.78
CA TYR A 406 15.02 34.29 5.71
C TYR A 406 14.33 35.42 4.94
N SER A 407 13.24 35.92 5.45
CA SER A 407 12.58 37.12 4.91
C SER A 407 13.50 38.34 4.84
N THR A 408 14.41 38.45 5.81
CA THR A 408 15.48 39.45 5.86
C THR A 408 16.78 38.74 6.27
N PRO A 409 17.88 38.90 5.50
CA PRO A 409 19.16 38.31 5.87
C PRO A 409 19.59 38.77 7.26
N ARG A 410 20.15 37.87 8.06
CA ARG A 410 20.63 38.15 9.41
C ARG A 410 22.16 38.27 9.41
N LEU A 411 22.70 39.23 10.16
CA LEU A 411 24.13 39.27 10.41
C LEU A 411 24.40 38.42 11.65
N ARG A 412 25.26 37.43 11.47
CA ARG A 412 25.72 36.54 12.56
C ARG A 412 27.22 36.71 12.72
N LYS A 413 27.64 37.00 13.95
CA LYS A 413 29.05 36.96 14.28
C LYS A 413 29.52 35.52 14.42
N ILE A 414 30.44 35.11 13.55
CA ILE A 414 31.08 33.81 13.65
C ILE A 414 32.56 33.98 13.96
N LYS A 415 33.12 33.05 14.69
CA LYS A 415 34.57 32.97 14.89
C LYS A 415 35.15 32.19 13.70
N SER A 416 35.90 32.88 12.87
CA SER A 416 36.57 32.33 11.70
C SER A 416 38.04 32.12 12.01
N ILE A 417 38.57 31.01 11.56
CA ILE A 417 39.99 30.69 11.75
C ILE A 417 40.76 31.12 10.50
N LYS A 418 41.81 31.94 10.68
CA LYS A 418 42.71 32.37 9.61
C LYS A 418 44.08 31.75 9.84
N PRO A 419 44.48 30.72 9.04
CA PRO A 419 45.81 30.17 9.09
C PRO A 419 46.85 31.23 8.66
N ASN A 420 47.91 31.39 9.45
CA ASN A 420 49.03 32.24 9.09
C ASN A 420 50.04 31.45 8.26
N HIS A 421 49.88 31.53 6.93
CA HIS A 421 50.70 30.77 5.99
C HIS A 421 52.21 31.08 6.08
N GLN A 422 52.58 32.30 6.48
CA GLN A 422 53.99 32.66 6.64
C GLN A 422 54.63 31.92 7.80
N ASN A 423 53.97 31.90 8.97
CA ASN A 423 54.45 31.22 10.15
C ASN A 423 54.38 29.69 9.98
N LEU A 424 53.30 29.20 9.38
CA LEU A 424 53.15 27.77 9.05
C LEU A 424 54.30 27.30 8.15
N ARG A 425 54.71 28.09 7.15
CA ARG A 425 55.81 27.74 6.24
C ARG A 425 57.15 27.65 6.96
N LYS A 426 57.40 28.53 7.95
CA LYS A 426 58.60 28.47 8.77
C LYS A 426 58.71 27.20 9.63
N VAL A 427 57.55 26.71 10.10
CA VAL A 427 57.49 25.55 11.01
C VAL A 427 57.34 24.23 10.27
N PHE A 428 56.52 24.19 9.21
CA PHE A 428 56.07 22.94 8.58
C PHE A 428 56.44 22.80 7.10
N GLN A 429 57.11 23.80 6.54
CA GLN A 429 57.67 23.79 5.18
C GLN A 429 56.69 23.27 4.10
N GLU A 430 56.95 22.10 3.49
CA GLU A 430 56.13 21.52 2.43
C GLU A 430 54.71 21.09 2.89
N GLN A 431 54.53 20.85 4.18
CA GLN A 431 53.24 20.43 4.73
C GLN A 431 52.30 21.59 5.07
N THR A 432 52.72 22.85 4.82
CA THR A 432 51.97 24.06 5.14
C THR A 432 50.51 24.04 4.66
N GLY A 433 50.27 23.64 3.42
CA GLY A 433 48.90 23.60 2.85
C GLY A 433 47.99 22.63 3.59
N ARG A 434 48.47 21.42 3.82
CA ARG A 434 47.71 20.38 4.54
C ARG A 434 47.38 20.79 5.98
N ILE A 435 48.33 21.43 6.66
CA ILE A 435 48.16 21.87 8.05
C ILE A 435 47.23 23.09 8.09
N ALA A 436 47.31 24.02 7.17
CA ALA A 436 46.37 25.14 7.04
C ALA A 436 44.95 24.66 6.87
N ASP A 437 44.73 23.65 6.04
CA ASP A 437 43.38 23.03 5.86
C ASP A 437 42.86 22.37 7.15
N LEU A 438 43.74 21.67 7.88
CA LEU A 438 43.38 21.05 9.16
C LEU A 438 43.04 22.12 10.22
N ILE A 439 43.81 23.20 10.30
CA ILE A 439 43.57 24.32 11.20
C ILE A 439 42.20 24.95 10.89
N SER A 440 41.92 25.21 9.61
CA SER A 440 40.67 25.86 9.19
C SER A 440 39.41 25.04 9.52
N LYS A 441 39.56 23.74 9.75
CA LYS A 441 38.47 22.81 10.08
C LYS A 441 38.38 22.46 11.56
N ASP A 442 39.30 22.93 12.38
CA ASP A 442 39.31 22.66 13.84
C ASP A 442 38.31 23.59 14.58
N ASP A 443 38.13 23.37 15.87
CA ASP A 443 37.21 24.13 16.72
C ASP A 443 37.78 25.53 17.01
N PRO A 444 37.11 26.64 16.57
CA PRO A 444 37.55 28.00 16.85
C PRO A 444 37.72 28.33 18.33
N GLU A 445 36.87 27.76 19.22
CA GLU A 445 36.97 28.01 20.69
C GLU A 445 38.20 27.36 21.28
N LYS A 446 38.52 26.14 20.90
CA LYS A 446 39.76 25.43 21.27
C LYS A 446 40.96 26.22 20.85
N LEU A 447 41.00 26.71 19.62
CA LEU A 447 42.10 27.48 19.07
C LEU A 447 42.24 28.85 19.73
N LEU A 448 41.13 29.54 19.98
CA LEU A 448 41.13 30.81 20.70
C LEU A 448 41.65 30.64 22.12
N THR A 449 41.31 29.59 22.81
CA THR A 449 41.77 29.28 24.18
C THR A 449 43.28 29.03 24.19
N ALA A 450 43.77 28.19 23.25
CA ALA A 450 45.23 27.91 23.11
C ALA A 450 46.00 29.17 22.77
N LYS A 451 45.47 30.03 21.89
CA LYS A 451 46.09 31.30 21.53
C LYS A 451 46.17 32.27 22.68
N LYS A 452 45.12 32.43 23.46
CA LYS A 452 45.08 33.26 24.68
C LYS A 452 46.06 32.75 25.75
N ALA A 453 46.22 31.43 25.86
CA ALA A 453 47.16 30.82 26.77
C ALA A 453 48.63 30.84 26.29
N GLY A 454 48.86 31.24 25.02
CA GLY A 454 50.20 31.20 24.42
C GLY A 454 50.73 29.77 24.25
N GLN A 455 49.88 28.75 24.23
CA GLN A 455 50.26 27.35 24.20
C GLN A 455 50.04 26.74 22.83
N PRO A 456 50.93 25.83 22.37
CA PRO A 456 50.71 25.09 21.14
C PRO A 456 49.52 24.16 21.26
N VAL A 457 48.79 23.97 20.17
CA VAL A 457 47.58 23.13 20.09
C VAL A 457 47.83 21.89 19.23
N LYS A 458 47.30 20.74 19.64
CA LYS A 458 47.36 19.51 18.85
C LYS A 458 46.18 19.47 17.85
N ILE A 459 46.53 19.40 16.54
CA ILE A 459 45.59 19.33 15.45
C ILE A 459 45.95 18.08 14.62
N GLY A 460 45.15 17.05 14.69
CA GLY A 460 45.52 15.74 14.16
C GLY A 460 46.78 15.21 14.81
N SER A 461 47.82 14.91 14.01
CA SER A 461 49.13 14.45 14.44
C SER A 461 50.14 15.59 14.64
N TYR A 462 49.73 16.85 14.43
CA TYR A 462 50.65 18.00 14.45
C TYR A 462 50.45 18.84 15.75
N THR A 463 51.55 19.35 16.26
CA THR A 463 51.55 20.35 17.35
C THR A 463 51.78 21.72 16.72
N VAL A 464 50.74 22.56 16.69
CA VAL A 464 50.73 23.85 16.00
C VAL A 464 50.95 24.98 16.99
N PRO A 465 51.99 25.83 16.77
CA PRO A 465 52.21 27.00 17.59
C PRO A 465 51.06 28.04 17.50
N PRO A 466 50.77 28.85 18.55
CA PRO A 466 49.66 29.77 18.58
C PRO A 466 49.82 30.98 17.62
N ASP A 467 51.00 31.24 17.11
CA ASP A 467 51.28 32.26 16.11
C ASP A 467 51.04 31.81 14.65
N CYS A 468 50.75 30.53 14.47
CA CYS A 468 50.41 29.93 13.16
C CYS A 468 48.96 30.12 12.73
N PHE A 469 48.10 30.68 13.55
CA PHE A 469 46.71 30.96 13.23
C PHE A 469 46.19 32.17 14.02
N ASP A 470 45.11 32.76 13.46
CA ASP A 470 44.29 33.79 14.13
C ASP A 470 42.85 33.30 14.18
N VAL A 471 42.14 33.68 15.27
CA VAL A 471 40.69 33.51 15.38
C VAL A 471 40.10 34.91 15.37
N VAL A 472 39.33 35.23 14.37
CA VAL A 472 38.73 36.56 14.15
C VAL A 472 37.20 36.45 14.21
N GLU A 473 36.55 37.45 14.76
CA GLU A 473 35.12 37.56 14.61
C GLU A 473 34.78 38.22 13.27
N GLU A 474 33.96 37.59 12.49
CA GLU A 474 33.47 38.10 11.20
C GLU A 474 31.96 38.15 11.20
N ASP A 475 31.40 39.23 10.65
CA ASP A 475 29.97 39.34 10.42
C ASP A 475 29.64 38.60 9.12
N VAL A 476 29.02 37.40 9.24
CA VAL A 476 28.55 36.64 8.09
C VAL A 476 27.08 36.90 7.89
N LYS A 477 26.72 37.23 6.65
CA LYS A 477 25.35 37.45 6.23
C LYS A 477 24.71 36.09 5.98
N GLU A 478 23.88 35.62 6.94
CA GLU A 478 23.05 34.44 6.76
C GLU A 478 21.80 34.79 5.97
N THR A 479 21.61 34.16 4.83
CA THR A 479 20.45 34.38 3.95
C THR A 479 19.33 33.39 4.19
N GLY A 480 19.54 32.34 4.96
CA GLY A 480 18.56 31.31 5.28
C GLY A 480 19.15 30.23 6.19
N THR A 481 18.36 29.25 6.48
CA THR A 481 18.75 28.04 7.25
C THR A 481 18.56 26.78 6.44
N ARG A 482 19.28 25.71 6.78
CA ARG A 482 19.09 24.38 6.22
C ARG A 482 18.54 23.45 7.28
N PHE A 483 17.51 22.68 6.96
CA PHE A 483 16.92 21.71 7.86
C PHE A 483 16.59 20.41 7.13
N LEU A 484 16.50 19.31 7.86
CA LEU A 484 15.94 18.05 7.37
C LEU A 484 14.43 18.08 7.58
N PRO A 485 13.63 17.79 6.55
CA PRO A 485 12.19 17.64 6.71
C PRO A 485 11.85 16.47 7.61
N HIS A 486 10.77 16.62 8.37
CA HIS A 486 10.10 15.49 8.98
C HIS A 486 9.06 14.90 8.01
N VAL A 487 8.70 13.65 8.25
CA VAL A 487 7.83 12.89 7.33
C VAL A 487 6.63 12.30 8.07
N ILE A 488 5.45 12.43 7.46
CA ILE A 488 4.25 11.66 7.80
C ILE A 488 3.96 10.72 6.63
N GLU A 489 3.79 9.45 6.94
CA GLU A 489 3.51 8.37 5.99
C GLU A 489 2.10 7.79 6.20
N PRO A 490 1.11 8.14 5.40
CA PRO A 490 -0.09 7.32 5.17
C PRO A 490 0.19 6.21 4.15
N SER A 491 -0.07 4.96 4.51
CA SER A 491 0.19 3.78 3.69
C SER A 491 -1.02 2.86 3.64
N PHE A 492 -1.44 2.40 2.45
CA PHE A 492 -2.69 1.66 2.24
C PHE A 492 -2.46 0.38 1.44
N GLY A 493 -2.97 -0.76 1.94
CA GLY A 493 -2.92 -2.04 1.23
C GLY A 493 -4.10 -2.21 0.27
N VAL A 494 -3.86 -2.21 -1.04
CA VAL A 494 -4.94 -2.18 -2.05
C VAL A 494 -5.79 -3.45 -2.03
N GLU A 495 -5.19 -4.63 -1.91
CA GLU A 495 -5.91 -5.90 -1.91
C GLU A 495 -6.76 -6.07 -0.63
N ARG A 496 -6.32 -5.52 0.51
CA ARG A 496 -7.14 -5.44 1.73
C ARG A 496 -8.33 -4.50 1.53
N LEU A 497 -8.11 -3.33 0.94
CA LEU A 497 -9.19 -2.38 0.61
C LEU A 497 -10.18 -2.97 -0.40
N LEU A 498 -9.70 -3.70 -1.39
CA LEU A 498 -10.56 -4.38 -2.37
C LEU A 498 -11.44 -5.42 -1.68
N TYR A 499 -10.87 -6.27 -0.83
CA TYR A 499 -11.63 -7.25 -0.06
C TYR A 499 -12.65 -6.57 0.86
N THR A 500 -12.23 -5.56 1.62
CA THR A 500 -13.09 -4.75 2.50
C THR A 500 -14.26 -4.13 1.73
N THR A 501 -13.97 -3.50 0.58
CA THR A 501 -15.01 -2.91 -0.28
C THR A 501 -16.03 -3.97 -0.72
N LEU A 502 -15.57 -5.15 -1.13
CA LEU A 502 -16.47 -6.23 -1.52
C LEU A 502 -17.29 -6.75 -0.33
N GLU A 503 -16.68 -6.92 0.85
CA GLU A 503 -17.37 -7.46 2.03
C GLU A 503 -18.46 -6.51 2.53
N TYR A 504 -18.17 -5.21 2.63
CA TYR A 504 -19.14 -4.22 3.13
C TYR A 504 -20.29 -3.95 2.16
N ASN A 505 -20.05 -4.09 0.87
CA ASN A 505 -21.07 -3.87 -0.14
C ASN A 505 -21.84 -5.15 -0.55
N LEU A 506 -21.49 -6.33 -0.01
CA LEU A 506 -22.18 -7.58 -0.29
C LEU A 506 -23.40 -7.75 0.63
N THR A 507 -24.60 -7.80 0.03
CA THR A 507 -25.87 -7.92 0.75
C THR A 507 -26.79 -8.93 0.08
N MET A 508 -27.80 -9.36 0.84
CA MET A 508 -28.93 -10.16 0.32
C MET A 508 -30.17 -9.29 0.27
N LYS A 509 -30.87 -9.30 -0.86
CA LYS A 509 -32.18 -8.68 -0.99
C LYS A 509 -33.16 -9.73 -1.50
N GLU A 510 -34.12 -10.09 -0.65
CA GLU A 510 -34.96 -11.26 -0.86
C GLU A 510 -34.11 -12.53 -1.04
N ASP A 511 -34.18 -13.21 -2.17
CA ASP A 511 -33.40 -14.40 -2.52
C ASP A 511 -32.21 -14.11 -3.45
N ARG A 512 -31.86 -12.82 -3.66
CA ARG A 512 -30.80 -12.39 -4.56
C ARG A 512 -29.61 -11.81 -3.82
N LEU A 513 -28.44 -12.24 -4.27
CA LEU A 513 -27.19 -11.65 -3.86
C LEU A 513 -26.94 -10.36 -4.64
N ILE A 514 -26.66 -9.29 -3.93
CA ILE A 514 -26.39 -7.96 -4.50
C ILE A 514 -25.05 -7.48 -3.98
N LEU A 515 -24.18 -7.07 -4.92
CA LEU A 515 -22.97 -6.33 -4.60
C LEU A 515 -23.23 -4.84 -4.81
N GLY A 516 -23.51 -4.12 -3.73
CA GLY A 516 -23.96 -2.73 -3.70
C GLY A 516 -22.86 -1.70 -3.94
N LEU A 517 -21.91 -1.94 -4.88
CA LEU A 517 -20.83 -1.00 -5.15
C LEU A 517 -21.35 0.40 -5.50
N PRO A 518 -20.79 1.47 -4.90
CA PRO A 518 -21.03 2.83 -5.33
C PRO A 518 -20.74 3.02 -6.83
N PHE A 519 -21.50 3.88 -7.50
CA PHE A 519 -21.42 4.05 -8.95
C PHE A 519 -20.02 4.37 -9.48
N ASN A 520 -19.27 5.22 -8.78
CA ASN A 520 -17.90 5.60 -9.12
C ASN A 520 -16.90 4.45 -8.94
N LEU A 521 -17.16 3.55 -8.00
CA LEU A 521 -16.30 2.38 -7.74
C LEU A 521 -16.64 1.17 -8.63
N ALA A 522 -17.87 1.08 -9.12
CA ALA A 522 -18.30 -0.05 -9.96
C ALA A 522 -17.40 -0.22 -11.17
N PRO A 523 -16.77 -1.40 -11.38
CA PRO A 523 -15.97 -1.68 -12.58
C PRO A 523 -16.75 -1.51 -13.88
N ILE A 524 -18.05 -1.84 -13.83
CA ILE A 524 -19.04 -1.66 -14.88
C ILE A 524 -20.15 -0.80 -14.30
N GLN A 525 -20.49 0.31 -14.95
CA GLN A 525 -21.47 1.29 -14.46
C GLN A 525 -22.87 1.03 -14.99
N ALA A 526 -22.97 0.40 -16.16
CA ALA A 526 -24.23 0.00 -16.74
C ALA A 526 -24.11 -1.28 -17.56
N SER A 527 -25.13 -2.12 -17.53
CA SER A 527 -25.24 -3.29 -18.40
C SER A 527 -26.40 -3.10 -19.38
N VAL A 528 -26.17 -3.33 -20.68
CA VAL A 528 -27.16 -3.23 -21.75
C VAL A 528 -27.66 -4.60 -22.13
N PHE A 529 -28.99 -4.79 -22.08
CA PHE A 529 -29.66 -6.06 -22.31
C PHE A 529 -30.70 -5.94 -23.44
N PRO A 530 -30.60 -6.63 -24.58
CA PRO A 530 -31.76 -6.84 -25.43
C PRO A 530 -32.76 -7.74 -24.72
N LEU A 531 -34.06 -7.41 -24.68
CA LEU A 531 -35.08 -8.23 -24.03
C LEU A 531 -35.06 -9.67 -24.56
N VAL A 532 -34.97 -9.82 -25.86
CA VAL A 532 -34.75 -11.08 -26.58
C VAL A 532 -33.79 -10.88 -27.76
N ASN A 533 -33.13 -11.97 -28.18
CA ASN A 533 -32.15 -11.93 -29.28
C ASN A 533 -32.82 -12.05 -30.65
N LYS A 534 -33.85 -11.25 -30.94
CA LYS A 534 -34.67 -11.30 -32.15
C LYS A 534 -35.17 -9.91 -32.55
N ASN A 535 -35.69 -9.82 -33.76
CA ASN A 535 -36.48 -8.68 -34.23
C ASN A 535 -35.77 -7.31 -34.19
N GLY A 536 -34.44 -7.27 -34.37
CA GLY A 536 -33.69 -6.01 -34.40
C GLY A 536 -33.28 -5.48 -33.01
N LEU A 537 -33.74 -6.07 -31.88
CA LEU A 537 -33.42 -5.63 -30.53
C LEU A 537 -31.90 -5.75 -30.23
N GLN A 538 -31.23 -6.80 -30.73
CA GLN A 538 -29.77 -6.95 -30.58
C GLN A 538 -29.02 -5.77 -31.22
N LYS A 539 -29.38 -5.46 -32.49
CA LYS A 539 -28.75 -4.35 -33.22
C LYS A 539 -28.93 -3.04 -32.44
N ARG A 540 -30.18 -2.75 -32.01
CA ARG A 540 -30.45 -1.52 -31.24
C ARG A 540 -29.73 -1.50 -29.89
N ALA A 541 -29.62 -2.63 -29.21
CA ALA A 541 -28.86 -2.74 -27.96
C ALA A 541 -27.37 -2.48 -28.16
N THR A 542 -26.79 -2.98 -29.27
CA THR A 542 -25.38 -2.67 -29.63
C THR A 542 -25.19 -1.19 -29.90
N GLU A 543 -26.09 -0.53 -30.63
CA GLU A 543 -26.03 0.91 -30.88
C GLU A 543 -26.09 1.73 -29.56
N VAL A 544 -26.97 1.35 -28.62
CA VAL A 544 -27.04 1.99 -27.30
C VAL A 544 -25.78 1.75 -26.49
N TYR A 545 -25.24 0.52 -26.52
CA TYR A 545 -23.98 0.18 -25.87
C TYR A 545 -22.82 1.03 -26.39
N GLU A 546 -22.66 1.16 -27.70
CA GLU A 546 -21.62 1.99 -28.32
C GLU A 546 -21.79 3.47 -27.98
N THR A 547 -23.02 3.98 -27.93
CA THR A 547 -23.30 5.36 -27.52
C THR A 547 -22.84 5.63 -26.09
N LEU A 548 -23.15 4.74 -25.16
CA LEU A 548 -22.75 4.91 -23.76
C LEU A 548 -21.23 4.81 -23.55
N ILE A 549 -20.55 3.98 -24.33
CA ILE A 549 -19.06 3.97 -24.35
C ILE A 549 -18.53 5.30 -24.86
N ALA A 550 -19.10 5.84 -25.93
CA ALA A 550 -18.70 7.14 -26.48
C ALA A 550 -18.93 8.29 -25.46
N ASP A 551 -19.94 8.17 -24.61
CA ASP A 551 -20.21 9.09 -23.49
C ASP A 551 -19.24 8.89 -22.30
N GLY A 552 -18.25 7.98 -22.40
CA GLY A 552 -17.21 7.75 -21.39
C GLY A 552 -17.62 6.82 -20.25
N LEU A 553 -18.75 6.11 -20.34
CA LEU A 553 -19.21 5.17 -19.32
C LEU A 553 -18.54 3.80 -19.48
N ARG A 554 -18.30 3.12 -18.35
CA ARG A 554 -17.86 1.72 -18.32
C ARG A 554 -19.09 0.82 -18.45
N VAL A 555 -19.30 0.25 -19.62
CA VAL A 555 -20.53 -0.47 -19.98
C VAL A 555 -20.21 -1.90 -20.40
N GLU A 556 -21.09 -2.84 -20.09
CA GLU A 556 -21.08 -4.18 -20.66
C GLU A 556 -22.34 -4.45 -21.48
N TYR A 557 -22.25 -5.38 -22.42
CA TYR A 557 -23.36 -5.91 -23.20
C TYR A 557 -23.55 -7.39 -22.85
N ASP A 558 -24.77 -7.78 -22.46
CA ASP A 558 -25.08 -9.18 -22.13
C ASP A 558 -26.40 -9.63 -22.76
N GLU A 559 -26.34 -10.65 -23.60
CA GLU A 559 -27.49 -11.27 -24.24
C GLU A 559 -27.68 -12.75 -23.86
N ALA A 560 -26.86 -13.28 -22.95
CA ALA A 560 -26.85 -14.70 -22.63
C ALA A 560 -27.94 -15.12 -21.65
N GLY A 561 -28.84 -16.02 -22.06
CA GLY A 561 -29.90 -16.56 -21.23
C GLY A 561 -31.11 -15.62 -21.07
N SER A 562 -31.94 -15.84 -20.05
CA SER A 562 -33.12 -15.01 -19.79
C SER A 562 -32.76 -13.66 -19.20
N ILE A 563 -33.62 -12.64 -19.43
CA ILE A 563 -33.42 -11.28 -18.88
C ILE A 563 -33.25 -11.27 -17.35
N GLY A 564 -34.01 -12.09 -16.63
CA GLY A 564 -33.89 -12.19 -15.15
C GLY A 564 -32.53 -12.72 -14.72
N ARG A 565 -31.90 -13.65 -15.47
CA ARG A 565 -30.55 -14.15 -15.20
C ARG A 565 -29.48 -13.10 -15.49
N ARG A 566 -29.67 -12.24 -16.50
CA ARG A 566 -28.76 -11.15 -16.82
C ARG A 566 -28.76 -10.10 -15.71
N TYR A 567 -29.94 -9.71 -15.24
CA TYR A 567 -30.06 -8.83 -14.07
C TYR A 567 -29.39 -9.42 -12.82
N ALA A 568 -29.61 -10.70 -12.53
CA ALA A 568 -28.97 -11.35 -11.40
C ALA A 568 -27.43 -11.36 -11.50
N ARG A 569 -26.89 -11.58 -12.73
CA ARG A 569 -25.44 -11.49 -12.96
C ARG A 569 -24.89 -10.07 -12.76
N ALA A 570 -25.60 -9.06 -13.27
CA ALA A 570 -25.22 -7.66 -13.10
C ALA A 570 -25.30 -7.23 -11.63
N ASP A 571 -26.35 -7.63 -10.92
CA ASP A 571 -26.52 -7.36 -9.48
C ASP A 571 -25.36 -7.97 -8.66
N GLU A 572 -24.97 -9.23 -8.93
CA GLU A 572 -23.81 -9.88 -8.29
C GLU A 572 -22.44 -9.32 -8.73
N ALA A 573 -22.34 -8.75 -9.93
CA ALA A 573 -21.12 -8.09 -10.44
C ALA A 573 -20.97 -6.66 -9.94
N GLY A 574 -21.95 -6.14 -9.22
CA GLY A 574 -21.92 -4.79 -8.67
C GLY A 574 -22.30 -3.70 -9.67
N VAL A 575 -22.97 -4.05 -10.79
CA VAL A 575 -23.38 -3.07 -11.80
C VAL A 575 -24.58 -2.28 -11.30
N PRO A 576 -24.48 -0.94 -11.14
CA PRO A 576 -25.55 -0.14 -10.54
C PRO A 576 -26.78 0.05 -11.44
N LEU A 577 -26.61 0.05 -12.77
CA LEU A 577 -27.71 0.31 -13.71
C LEU A 577 -27.85 -0.79 -14.76
N GLY A 578 -29.10 -1.30 -14.91
CA GLY A 578 -29.44 -2.21 -16.00
C GLY A 578 -30.30 -1.49 -17.05
N ILE A 579 -29.88 -1.53 -18.31
CA ILE A 579 -30.55 -0.85 -19.44
C ILE A 579 -31.15 -1.91 -20.33
N THR A 580 -32.50 -1.98 -20.38
CA THR A 580 -33.21 -2.96 -21.22
C THR A 580 -33.72 -2.33 -22.50
N ILE A 581 -33.39 -2.96 -23.60
CA ILE A 581 -33.87 -2.66 -24.96
C ILE A 581 -35.01 -3.62 -25.26
N ASP A 582 -36.21 -3.09 -25.41
CA ASP A 582 -37.45 -3.83 -25.61
C ASP A 582 -38.17 -3.44 -26.93
N TYR A 583 -39.37 -3.97 -27.14
CA TYR A 583 -40.13 -3.68 -28.38
C TYR A 583 -40.63 -2.23 -28.46
N ASP A 584 -40.81 -1.57 -27.32
CA ASP A 584 -41.20 -0.15 -27.33
C ASP A 584 -40.00 0.72 -27.71
N THR A 585 -38.77 0.31 -27.37
CA THR A 585 -37.55 0.97 -27.85
C THR A 585 -37.50 1.11 -29.38
N LEU A 586 -37.99 0.09 -30.09
CA LEU A 586 -38.04 0.14 -31.57
C LEU A 586 -39.11 1.06 -32.13
N LYS A 587 -40.11 1.44 -31.33
CA LYS A 587 -41.23 2.31 -31.72
C LYS A 587 -40.99 3.78 -31.40
N ASP A 588 -40.54 4.05 -30.19
CA ASP A 588 -40.49 5.40 -29.61
C ASP A 588 -39.11 5.85 -29.18
N ASP A 589 -38.08 5.03 -29.44
CA ASP A 589 -36.67 5.28 -29.12
C ASP A 589 -36.41 5.53 -27.61
N THR A 590 -37.19 4.85 -26.73
CA THR A 590 -36.99 4.87 -25.30
C THR A 590 -36.44 3.56 -24.77
N VAL A 591 -35.71 3.59 -23.68
CA VAL A 591 -35.15 2.41 -22.99
C VAL A 591 -35.58 2.37 -21.53
N THR A 592 -35.64 1.17 -20.96
CA THR A 592 -35.89 1.01 -19.52
C THR A 592 -34.55 1.02 -18.78
N VAL A 593 -34.38 1.93 -17.82
CA VAL A 593 -33.26 1.98 -16.89
C VAL A 593 -33.74 1.45 -15.54
N ARG A 594 -33.07 0.39 -15.03
CA ARG A 594 -33.35 -0.20 -13.71
C ARG A 594 -32.20 0.10 -12.75
N ASP A 595 -32.55 0.57 -11.59
CA ASP A 595 -31.64 0.71 -10.46
C ASP A 595 -31.45 -0.64 -9.74
N ARG A 596 -30.20 -1.02 -9.47
CA ARG A 596 -29.83 -2.27 -8.78
C ARG A 596 -30.38 -2.33 -7.35
N ASP A 597 -30.25 -1.23 -6.61
CA ASP A 597 -30.48 -1.23 -5.17
C ASP A 597 -31.98 -1.18 -4.83
N SER A 598 -32.73 -0.32 -5.49
CA SER A 598 -34.19 -0.20 -5.27
C SER A 598 -35.01 -1.18 -6.10
N TRP A 599 -34.48 -1.68 -7.22
CA TRP A 599 -35.14 -2.38 -8.32
C TRP A 599 -36.20 -1.54 -9.06
N SER A 600 -36.25 -0.27 -8.76
CA SER A 600 -37.12 0.67 -9.46
C SER A 600 -36.68 0.84 -10.92
N GLN A 601 -37.64 1.15 -11.77
CA GLN A 601 -37.42 1.31 -13.21
C GLN A 601 -37.99 2.64 -13.70
N MET A 602 -37.32 3.23 -14.68
CA MET A 602 -37.80 4.40 -15.40
C MET A 602 -37.55 4.24 -16.89
N ARG A 603 -38.35 4.91 -17.71
CA ARG A 603 -38.10 5.01 -19.16
C ARG A 603 -37.49 6.37 -19.49
N THR A 604 -36.51 6.35 -20.38
CA THR A 604 -35.87 7.56 -20.92
C THR A 604 -35.53 7.36 -22.39
N ARG A 605 -35.44 8.45 -23.14
CA ARG A 605 -35.04 8.41 -24.56
C ARG A 605 -33.56 8.06 -24.71
N VAL A 606 -33.21 7.31 -25.73
CA VAL A 606 -31.80 6.96 -26.01
C VAL A 606 -30.94 8.21 -26.16
N GLY A 607 -31.42 9.23 -26.88
CA GLY A 607 -30.69 10.49 -27.08
C GLY A 607 -30.42 11.32 -25.82
N THR A 608 -31.09 11.02 -24.70
CA THR A 608 -30.87 11.70 -23.39
C THR A 608 -30.33 10.74 -22.33
N LEU A 609 -30.03 9.49 -22.70
CA LEU A 609 -29.66 8.45 -21.73
C LEU A 609 -28.39 8.79 -20.95
N GLY A 610 -27.35 9.27 -21.61
CA GLY A 610 -26.11 9.70 -20.94
C GLY A 610 -26.35 10.80 -19.90
N SER A 611 -27.10 11.85 -20.25
CA SER A 611 -27.46 12.91 -19.31
C SER A 611 -28.36 12.43 -18.18
N THR A 612 -29.26 11.47 -18.44
CA THR A 612 -30.08 10.82 -17.42
C THR A 612 -29.22 10.06 -16.42
N ILE A 613 -28.23 9.29 -16.90
CA ILE A 613 -27.29 8.57 -16.04
C ILE A 613 -26.48 9.55 -15.17
N HIS A 614 -25.97 10.62 -15.74
CA HIS A 614 -25.28 11.66 -14.96
C HIS A 614 -26.16 12.27 -13.86
N THR A 615 -27.45 12.50 -14.15
CA THR A 615 -28.40 12.98 -13.15
C THR A 615 -28.63 11.95 -12.05
N ILE A 616 -28.78 10.67 -12.40
CA ILE A 616 -28.90 9.58 -11.42
C ILE A 616 -27.67 9.52 -10.49
N VAL A 617 -26.48 9.65 -11.05
CA VAL A 617 -25.22 9.65 -10.26
C VAL A 617 -25.18 10.82 -9.26
N LYS A 618 -25.64 11.99 -9.68
CA LYS A 618 -25.58 13.21 -8.86
C LYS A 618 -26.69 13.29 -7.81
N GLU A 619 -27.90 12.88 -8.17
CA GLU A 619 -29.10 13.11 -7.38
C GLU A 619 -29.77 11.86 -6.82
N GLY A 620 -29.23 10.67 -7.14
CA GLY A 620 -29.85 9.38 -6.88
C GLY A 620 -30.95 9.02 -7.89
N PHE A 621 -31.29 7.73 -7.92
CA PHE A 621 -32.34 7.21 -8.78
C PHE A 621 -33.72 7.65 -8.28
N LYS A 622 -34.48 8.36 -9.09
CA LYS A 622 -35.84 8.81 -8.80
C LYS A 622 -36.81 8.14 -9.77
N ALA A 623 -37.52 7.10 -9.29
CA ALA A 623 -38.59 6.51 -10.10
C ALA A 623 -39.69 7.58 -10.39
N PRO A 624 -40.28 7.62 -11.60
CA PRO A 624 -41.45 8.42 -11.84
C PRO A 624 -42.55 8.02 -10.88
N LYS A 625 -43.26 9.01 -10.29
CA LYS A 625 -44.43 8.79 -9.43
C LYS A 625 -45.60 8.22 -10.22
#